data_5facf9829e44e533ef34bf6d0fc51968
#
_entry.id   5facf9829e44e533ef34bf6d0fc51968
#
_cell.length_a   1.000
_cell.length_b   1.000
_cell.length_c   1.000
_cell.angle_alpha   90.00
_cell.angle_beta   90.00
_cell.angle_gamma   90.00
#
_symmetry.space_group_name_H-M   'P 1'
#
loop_
_entity.id
_entity.type
_entity.pdbx_description
1 polymer ?
#
loop_
_entity_poly.entity_id
_entity_poly.type
_entity_poly.pdbx_seq_one_letter_code
_entity_poly.pdbx_strand_id
1 'polypeptide(L)'
;MADCVVLLHGLSRSESSMLLLGETLDYHGYTVINEGYPSNDAPISDLVGHVGAAVAQCEDQPVHFVTHSMGGILLRAWLAENRPAQMGRVVMLAPPNHGSEIVDNIAQTDAFPALRDVFAFLQGPAALELGTDPASAPNQLPAVDFDLGVIAGNRAVNPLGPMLIDGENDGSVSVESTRVEGMVDHIVLPVTHTMMMMNPLVMAQVLEFLRNGAFDHGITLGAALRKLANP
;
A
#
# COMPACT_ATOMS: atom_id res chain seq x y z
N MET A 1 -4.07 26.51 -3.64
CA MET A 1 -5.07 25.44 -3.81
C MET A 1 -4.59 24.28 -2.93
N ALA A 2 -5.49 23.49 -2.41
CA ALA A 2 -5.11 22.27 -1.66
C ALA A 2 -4.43 21.28 -2.60
N ASP A 3 -3.47 20.48 -2.10
CA ASP A 3 -2.94 19.37 -2.87
C ASP A 3 -3.92 18.19 -2.81
N CYS A 4 -3.99 17.42 -3.90
CA CYS A 4 -4.85 16.25 -3.99
C CYS A 4 -4.12 15.00 -3.50
N VAL A 5 -4.82 14.11 -2.78
CA VAL A 5 -4.31 12.80 -2.37
C VAL A 5 -5.25 11.70 -2.86
N VAL A 6 -4.73 10.80 -3.70
CA VAL A 6 -5.43 9.60 -4.15
C VAL A 6 -5.10 8.45 -3.19
N LEU A 7 -6.15 7.81 -2.65
CA LEU A 7 -6.05 6.63 -1.80
C LEU A 7 -6.36 5.36 -2.60
N LEU A 8 -5.49 4.34 -2.48
CA LEU A 8 -5.69 3.04 -3.12
C LEU A 8 -5.64 1.94 -2.06
N HIS A 9 -6.76 1.27 -1.84
CA HIS A 9 -6.87 0.17 -0.88
C HIS A 9 -6.16 -1.12 -1.35
N GLY A 10 -6.08 -2.11 -0.50
CA GLY A 10 -5.47 -3.41 -0.81
C GLY A 10 -6.46 -4.44 -1.36
N LEU A 11 -5.93 -5.63 -1.64
CA LEU A 11 -6.68 -6.80 -2.05
C LEU A 11 -7.76 -7.16 -1.01
N SER A 12 -8.94 -7.58 -1.46
CA SER A 12 -10.09 -7.94 -0.61
C SER A 12 -10.51 -6.84 0.37
N ARG A 13 -10.30 -5.59 -0.02
CA ARG A 13 -10.70 -4.39 0.71
C ARG A 13 -11.61 -3.52 -0.15
N SER A 14 -12.12 -2.47 0.46
CA SER A 14 -12.82 -1.40 -0.22
C SER A 14 -12.29 -0.05 0.27
N GLU A 15 -12.78 1.03 -0.32
CA GLU A 15 -12.52 2.42 0.09
C GLU A 15 -12.76 2.65 1.59
N SER A 16 -13.69 1.92 2.19
CA SER A 16 -13.99 2.04 3.63
C SER A 16 -12.79 1.69 4.53
N SER A 17 -11.86 0.85 4.05
CA SER A 17 -10.64 0.54 4.80
C SER A 17 -9.67 1.72 4.92
N MET A 18 -9.76 2.69 4.01
CA MET A 18 -8.93 3.90 3.98
C MET A 18 -9.65 5.13 4.55
N LEU A 19 -10.94 5.00 4.96
CA LEU A 19 -11.80 6.13 5.33
C LEU A 19 -11.19 7.00 6.43
N LEU A 20 -10.75 6.41 7.55
CA LEU A 20 -10.21 7.18 8.68
C LEU A 20 -8.94 7.94 8.29
N LEU A 21 -8.08 7.32 7.47
CA LEU A 21 -6.90 8.00 6.94
C LEU A 21 -7.31 9.13 5.98
N GLY A 22 -8.33 8.89 5.13
CA GLY A 22 -8.87 9.91 4.23
C GLY A 22 -9.43 11.12 4.99
N GLU A 23 -10.28 10.89 6.00
CA GLU A 23 -10.82 11.96 6.86
C GLU A 23 -9.70 12.73 7.59
N THR A 24 -8.65 12.02 8.00
CA THR A 24 -7.49 12.67 8.62
C THR A 24 -6.77 13.59 7.62
N LEU A 25 -6.56 13.16 6.38
CA LEU A 25 -5.91 13.96 5.35
C LEU A 25 -6.78 15.18 4.94
N ASP A 26 -8.09 14.98 4.80
CA ASP A 26 -9.04 16.06 4.54
C ASP A 26 -9.04 17.11 5.67
N TYR A 27 -9.06 16.68 6.93
CA TYR A 27 -8.92 17.57 8.09
C TYR A 27 -7.60 18.38 8.05
N HIS A 28 -6.53 17.82 7.48
CA HIS A 28 -5.23 18.47 7.31
C HIS A 28 -5.12 19.27 6.00
N GLY A 29 -6.21 19.49 5.28
CA GLY A 29 -6.32 20.42 4.16
C GLY A 29 -6.01 19.82 2.79
N TYR A 30 -5.95 18.50 2.64
CA TYR A 30 -5.85 17.86 1.33
C TYR A 30 -7.23 17.65 0.69
N THR A 31 -7.30 17.71 -0.63
CA THR A 31 -8.42 17.15 -1.38
C THR A 31 -8.24 15.65 -1.48
N VAL A 32 -9.17 14.85 -0.95
CA VAL A 32 -9.00 13.38 -0.88
C VAL A 32 -9.89 12.68 -1.90
N ILE A 33 -9.28 11.85 -2.75
CA ILE A 33 -9.98 10.93 -3.65
C ILE A 33 -9.82 9.51 -3.09
N ASN A 34 -10.88 8.95 -2.59
CA ASN A 34 -10.92 7.62 -1.97
C ASN A 34 -12.02 6.78 -2.63
N GLU A 35 -11.74 6.28 -3.82
CA GLU A 35 -12.69 5.45 -4.57
C GLU A 35 -12.36 3.96 -4.47
N GLY A 36 -13.41 3.14 -4.39
CA GLY A 36 -13.28 1.69 -4.45
C GLY A 36 -12.98 1.19 -5.87
N TYR A 37 -12.32 0.06 -5.96
CA TYR A 37 -12.16 -0.71 -7.18
C TYR A 37 -12.32 -2.21 -6.90
N PRO A 38 -12.72 -3.02 -7.89
CA PRO A 38 -13.07 -4.43 -7.69
C PRO A 38 -11.82 -5.31 -7.56
N SER A 39 -11.10 -5.18 -6.44
CA SER A 39 -9.77 -5.75 -6.20
C SER A 39 -9.69 -7.28 -6.33
N ASN A 40 -10.84 -7.98 -6.23
CA ASN A 40 -10.92 -9.44 -6.32
C ASN A 40 -11.43 -9.95 -7.67
N ASP A 41 -11.91 -9.07 -8.56
CA ASP A 41 -12.70 -9.49 -9.72
C ASP A 41 -11.87 -9.56 -11.00
N ALA A 42 -10.66 -8.99 -11.01
CA ALA A 42 -9.85 -8.85 -12.21
C ALA A 42 -8.33 -8.96 -11.92
N PRO A 43 -7.50 -9.30 -12.92
CA PRO A 43 -6.05 -9.24 -12.80
C PRO A 43 -5.54 -7.80 -12.64
N ILE A 44 -4.30 -7.65 -12.17
CA ILE A 44 -3.68 -6.32 -11.94
C ILE A 44 -3.75 -5.46 -13.20
N SER A 45 -3.47 -6.02 -14.37
CA SER A 45 -3.51 -5.30 -15.66
C SER A 45 -4.83 -4.58 -15.94
N ASP A 46 -5.96 -5.19 -15.57
CA ASP A 46 -7.29 -4.64 -15.80
C ASP A 46 -7.67 -3.60 -14.74
N LEU A 47 -7.10 -3.73 -13.54
CA LEU A 47 -7.34 -2.81 -12.42
C LEU A 47 -6.55 -1.50 -12.53
N VAL A 48 -5.43 -1.47 -13.26
CA VAL A 48 -4.55 -0.29 -13.39
C VAL A 48 -5.31 0.96 -13.86
N GLY A 49 -6.32 0.80 -14.73
CA GLY A 49 -7.13 1.91 -15.24
C GLY A 49 -7.87 2.72 -14.15
N HIS A 50 -8.19 2.10 -13.01
CA HIS A 50 -8.85 2.78 -11.88
C HIS A 50 -7.95 3.87 -11.27
N VAL A 51 -6.62 3.70 -11.30
CA VAL A 51 -5.67 4.72 -10.82
C VAL A 51 -5.81 6.01 -11.65
N GLY A 52 -5.83 5.88 -12.99
CA GLY A 52 -6.00 7.02 -13.89
C GLY A 52 -7.34 7.73 -13.73
N ALA A 53 -8.41 6.97 -13.50
CA ALA A 53 -9.75 7.51 -13.23
C ALA A 53 -9.80 8.31 -11.92
N ALA A 54 -9.11 7.86 -10.87
CA ALA A 54 -8.99 8.58 -9.61
C ALA A 54 -8.13 9.84 -9.76
N VAL A 55 -6.99 9.76 -10.45
CA VAL A 55 -6.12 10.93 -10.73
C VAL A 55 -6.87 12.03 -11.52
N ALA A 56 -7.72 11.65 -12.47
CA ALA A 56 -8.49 12.62 -13.25
C ALA A 56 -9.42 13.53 -12.39
N GLN A 57 -9.80 13.08 -11.21
CA GLN A 57 -10.64 13.86 -10.28
C GLN A 57 -9.85 14.91 -9.51
N CYS A 58 -8.52 14.81 -9.48
CA CYS A 58 -7.64 15.83 -8.87
C CYS A 58 -7.54 17.10 -9.73
N GLU A 59 -8.06 17.09 -10.95
CA GLU A 59 -7.99 18.24 -11.87
C GLU A 59 -6.54 18.74 -12.07
N ASP A 60 -6.31 20.05 -11.87
CA ASP A 60 -4.99 20.69 -12.05
C ASP A 60 -4.17 20.77 -10.73
N GLN A 61 -4.56 20.00 -9.68
CA GLN A 61 -3.85 20.03 -8.40
C GLN A 61 -2.59 19.13 -8.43
N PRO A 62 -1.55 19.42 -7.61
CA PRO A 62 -0.50 18.45 -7.33
C PRO A 62 -1.11 17.15 -6.76
N VAL A 63 -0.71 15.99 -7.30
CA VAL A 63 -1.30 14.70 -6.96
C VAL A 63 -0.32 13.87 -6.12
N HIS A 64 -0.66 13.67 -4.87
CA HIS A 64 -0.04 12.74 -3.95
C HIS A 64 -0.77 11.40 -3.96
N PHE A 65 -0.12 10.35 -3.48
CA PHE A 65 -0.73 9.03 -3.35
C PHE A 65 -0.46 8.44 -1.97
N VAL A 66 -1.47 7.79 -1.39
CA VAL A 66 -1.29 6.90 -0.26
C VAL A 66 -1.94 5.57 -0.58
N THR A 67 -1.15 4.49 -0.55
CA THR A 67 -1.61 3.17 -0.95
C THR A 67 -1.44 2.16 0.16
N HIS A 68 -2.27 1.12 0.16
CA HIS A 68 -2.12 -0.02 1.05
C HIS A 68 -1.94 -1.30 0.24
N SER A 69 -0.92 -2.11 0.61
CA SER A 69 -0.73 -3.46 0.07
C SER A 69 -0.70 -3.48 -1.47
N MET A 70 -1.54 -4.27 -2.13
CA MET A 70 -1.68 -4.37 -3.59
C MET A 70 -1.91 -3.01 -4.26
N GLY A 71 -2.55 -2.04 -3.58
CA GLY A 71 -2.72 -0.69 -4.12
C GLY A 71 -1.41 -0.02 -4.50
N GLY A 72 -0.30 -0.35 -3.80
CA GLY A 72 1.05 0.11 -4.16
C GLY A 72 1.56 -0.49 -5.46
N ILE A 73 1.24 -1.76 -5.72
CA ILE A 73 1.62 -2.44 -6.97
C ILE A 73 0.83 -1.88 -8.15
N LEU A 74 -0.49 -1.64 -7.97
CA LEU A 74 -1.31 -0.96 -8.98
C LEU A 74 -0.77 0.43 -9.32
N LEU A 75 -0.38 1.20 -8.31
CA LEU A 75 0.19 2.52 -8.52
C LEU A 75 1.51 2.44 -9.27
N ARG A 76 2.43 1.54 -8.90
CA ARG A 76 3.69 1.34 -9.61
C ARG A 76 3.46 0.93 -11.08
N ALA A 77 2.52 0.01 -11.31
CA ALA A 77 2.17 -0.41 -12.66
C ALA A 77 1.62 0.75 -13.50
N TRP A 78 0.75 1.59 -12.92
CA TRP A 78 0.23 2.77 -13.60
C TRP A 78 1.32 3.80 -13.86
N LEU A 79 2.17 4.09 -12.87
CA LEU A 79 3.25 5.09 -12.99
C LEU A 79 4.38 4.64 -13.93
N ALA A 80 4.49 3.37 -14.27
CA ALA A 80 5.44 2.89 -15.27
C ALA A 80 5.15 3.46 -16.68
N GLU A 81 3.89 3.78 -16.97
CA GLU A 81 3.45 4.26 -18.28
C GLU A 81 2.79 5.66 -18.24
N ASN A 82 2.46 6.14 -17.05
CA ASN A 82 1.69 7.37 -16.84
C ASN A 82 2.33 8.26 -15.79
N ARG A 83 2.03 9.56 -15.87
CA ARG A 83 2.41 10.54 -14.83
C ARG A 83 1.34 11.62 -14.69
N PRO A 84 0.98 12.02 -13.46
CA PRO A 84 0.24 13.25 -13.25
C PRO A 84 1.05 14.45 -13.76
N ALA A 85 0.40 15.47 -14.28
CA ALA A 85 1.05 16.69 -14.74
C ALA A 85 1.86 17.37 -13.61
N GLN A 86 1.36 17.30 -12.39
CA GLN A 86 2.03 17.74 -11.18
C GLN A 86 2.13 16.56 -10.21
N MET A 87 3.19 15.76 -10.37
CA MET A 87 3.46 14.61 -9.48
C MET A 87 3.89 15.09 -8.11
N GLY A 88 3.14 14.70 -7.09
CA GLY A 88 3.48 14.88 -5.68
C GLY A 88 4.24 13.66 -5.10
N ARG A 89 4.13 13.47 -3.79
CA ARG A 89 4.79 12.39 -3.04
C ARG A 89 3.90 11.16 -2.91
N VAL A 90 4.54 10.03 -2.72
CA VAL A 90 3.88 8.73 -2.56
C VAL A 90 4.23 8.14 -1.20
N VAL A 91 3.23 7.64 -0.46
CA VAL A 91 3.43 6.81 0.72
C VAL A 91 2.78 5.46 0.48
N MET A 92 3.56 4.39 0.61
CA MET A 92 3.05 3.03 0.51
C MET A 92 3.04 2.35 1.87
N LEU A 93 1.88 1.82 2.24
CA LEU A 93 1.67 1.08 3.49
C LEU A 93 1.75 -0.41 3.19
N ALA A 94 2.78 -1.07 3.68
CA ALA A 94 3.06 -2.51 3.51
C ALA A 94 2.89 -3.03 2.07
N PRO A 95 3.50 -2.38 1.06
CA PRO A 95 3.41 -2.86 -0.31
C PRO A 95 4.20 -4.16 -0.46
N PRO A 96 3.67 -5.21 -1.12
CA PRO A 96 4.45 -6.40 -1.48
C PRO A 96 5.34 -6.12 -2.70
N ASN A 97 6.31 -5.22 -2.58
CA ASN A 97 7.15 -4.74 -3.69
C ASN A 97 8.03 -5.83 -4.32
N HIS A 98 8.29 -6.91 -3.56
CA HIS A 98 8.94 -8.13 -4.03
C HIS A 98 8.05 -9.37 -3.88
N GLY A 99 6.73 -9.15 -3.78
CA GLY A 99 5.74 -10.22 -3.61
C GLY A 99 5.46 -10.57 -2.15
N SER A 100 4.64 -11.60 -1.94
CA SER A 100 4.28 -12.14 -0.63
C SER A 100 4.50 -13.64 -0.59
N GLU A 101 5.27 -14.12 0.36
CA GLU A 101 5.56 -15.53 0.60
C GLU A 101 4.29 -16.32 0.96
N ILE A 102 3.25 -15.66 1.49
CA ILE A 102 1.94 -16.30 1.72
C ILE A 102 1.33 -16.77 0.40
N VAL A 103 1.42 -15.96 -0.64
CA VAL A 103 0.90 -16.31 -1.97
C VAL A 103 1.61 -17.54 -2.50
N ASP A 104 2.94 -17.60 -2.39
CA ASP A 104 3.74 -18.73 -2.86
C ASP A 104 3.43 -20.01 -2.07
N ASN A 105 3.39 -19.91 -0.75
CA ASN A 105 3.11 -21.05 0.13
C ASN A 105 1.72 -21.65 -0.15
N ILE A 106 0.72 -20.81 -0.48
CA ILE A 106 -0.61 -21.28 -0.86
C ILE A 106 -0.61 -21.84 -2.29
N ALA A 107 0.06 -21.15 -3.23
CA ALA A 107 0.14 -21.58 -4.63
C ALA A 107 0.91 -22.88 -4.83
N GLN A 108 1.95 -23.13 -4.00
CA GLN A 108 2.83 -24.30 -4.06
C GLN A 108 2.35 -25.48 -3.21
N THR A 109 1.23 -25.37 -2.52
CA THR A 109 0.68 -26.46 -1.70
C THR A 109 0.09 -27.56 -2.58
N ASP A 110 0.93 -28.45 -3.08
CA ASP A 110 0.52 -29.68 -3.80
C ASP A 110 -0.31 -30.61 -2.90
N ALA A 111 -0.15 -30.50 -1.58
CA ALA A 111 -0.89 -31.31 -0.61
C ALA A 111 -2.41 -31.04 -0.60
N PHE A 112 -2.82 -29.83 -0.98
CA PHE A 112 -4.22 -29.43 -0.99
C PHE A 112 -4.53 -28.51 -2.20
N PRO A 113 -4.62 -29.03 -3.44
CA PRO A 113 -4.96 -28.24 -4.64
C PRO A 113 -6.24 -27.43 -4.46
N ALA A 114 -7.24 -28.00 -3.75
CA ALA A 114 -8.48 -27.30 -3.43
C ALA A 114 -8.27 -26.01 -2.60
N LEU A 115 -7.19 -25.91 -1.81
CA LEU A 115 -6.90 -24.69 -1.03
C LEU A 115 -6.46 -23.54 -1.94
N ARG A 116 -5.67 -23.84 -2.97
CA ARG A 116 -5.29 -22.86 -4.00
C ARG A 116 -6.52 -22.36 -4.75
N ASP A 117 -7.41 -23.26 -5.18
CA ASP A 117 -8.64 -22.90 -5.89
C ASP A 117 -9.56 -22.06 -5.02
N VAL A 118 -9.71 -22.41 -3.73
CA VAL A 118 -10.46 -21.63 -2.74
C VAL A 118 -9.82 -20.27 -2.52
N PHE A 119 -8.49 -20.19 -2.40
CA PHE A 119 -7.78 -18.92 -2.25
C PHE A 119 -7.98 -18.03 -3.48
N ALA A 120 -7.80 -18.58 -4.69
CA ALA A 120 -8.03 -17.84 -5.95
C ALA A 120 -9.48 -17.39 -6.07
N PHE A 121 -10.44 -18.22 -5.67
CA PHE A 121 -11.86 -17.86 -5.67
C PHE A 121 -12.21 -16.76 -4.67
N LEU A 122 -11.64 -16.78 -3.46
CA LEU A 122 -11.93 -15.81 -2.40
C LEU A 122 -11.16 -14.49 -2.58
N GLN A 123 -9.94 -14.56 -3.13
CA GLN A 123 -9.03 -13.42 -3.23
C GLN A 123 -8.93 -12.85 -4.65
N GLY A 124 -9.43 -13.59 -5.65
CA GLY A 124 -9.45 -13.18 -7.04
C GLY A 124 -8.12 -13.39 -7.79
N PRO A 125 -8.12 -13.13 -9.11
CA PRO A 125 -6.95 -13.39 -9.97
C PRO A 125 -5.73 -12.54 -9.60
N ALA A 126 -5.90 -11.29 -9.21
CA ALA A 126 -4.79 -10.41 -8.80
C ALA A 126 -3.97 -10.98 -7.63
N ALA A 127 -4.59 -11.77 -6.74
CA ALA A 127 -3.88 -12.37 -5.60
C ALA A 127 -2.73 -13.28 -6.04
N LEU A 128 -2.94 -14.08 -7.09
CA LEU A 128 -1.94 -15.02 -7.60
C LEU A 128 -0.77 -14.33 -8.31
N GLU A 129 -0.96 -13.08 -8.73
CA GLU A 129 0.08 -12.27 -9.38
C GLU A 129 1.03 -11.61 -8.38
N LEU A 130 0.75 -11.69 -7.05
CA LEU A 130 1.50 -11.05 -5.98
C LEU A 130 2.52 -12.00 -5.30
N GLY A 131 2.90 -13.09 -5.94
CA GLY A 131 3.93 -14.01 -5.43
C GLY A 131 5.35 -13.44 -5.53
N THR A 132 6.35 -14.15 -4.95
CA THR A 132 7.76 -13.74 -4.95
C THR A 132 8.53 -14.19 -6.20
N ASP A 133 7.89 -14.96 -7.10
CA ASP A 133 8.52 -15.39 -8.34
C ASP A 133 9.05 -14.18 -9.15
N PRO A 134 10.25 -14.24 -9.75
CA PRO A 134 10.76 -13.18 -10.61
C PRO A 134 9.81 -12.74 -11.74
N ALA A 135 8.93 -13.64 -12.21
CA ALA A 135 7.92 -13.33 -13.22
C ALA A 135 6.62 -12.72 -12.66
N SER A 136 6.47 -12.64 -11.34
CA SER A 136 5.30 -12.02 -10.70
C SER A 136 5.21 -10.52 -10.97
N ALA A 137 4.00 -9.97 -10.94
CA ALA A 137 3.76 -8.57 -11.25
C ALA A 137 4.66 -7.59 -10.46
N PRO A 138 4.84 -7.69 -9.14
CA PRO A 138 5.70 -6.77 -8.38
C PRO A 138 7.15 -6.74 -8.87
N ASN A 139 7.70 -7.92 -9.25
CA ASN A 139 9.09 -8.10 -9.65
C ASN A 139 9.37 -7.72 -11.11
N GLN A 140 8.33 -7.54 -11.92
CA GLN A 140 8.44 -7.08 -13.31
C GLN A 140 8.36 -5.55 -13.43
N LEU A 141 8.00 -4.85 -12.37
CA LEU A 141 7.89 -3.39 -12.37
C LEU A 141 9.27 -2.73 -12.25
N PRO A 142 9.48 -1.57 -12.92
CA PRO A 142 10.74 -0.85 -12.87
C PRO A 142 11.04 -0.32 -11.46
N ALA A 143 12.31 0.06 -11.24
CA ALA A 143 12.72 0.85 -10.08
C ALA A 143 11.90 2.14 -9.99
N VAL A 144 11.73 2.65 -8.77
CA VAL A 144 10.94 3.86 -8.51
C VAL A 144 11.77 5.10 -8.86
N ASP A 145 11.16 6.05 -9.57
CA ASP A 145 11.75 7.33 -10.00
C ASP A 145 10.94 8.54 -9.51
N PHE A 146 10.21 8.37 -8.40
CA PHE A 146 9.40 9.39 -7.74
C PHE A 146 9.64 9.38 -6.22
N ASP A 147 9.28 10.47 -5.54
CA ASP A 147 9.45 10.60 -4.08
C ASP A 147 8.57 9.59 -3.35
N LEU A 148 9.14 8.45 -2.97
CA LEU A 148 8.45 7.35 -2.29
C LEU A 148 8.94 7.16 -0.86
N GLY A 149 8.01 7.21 0.11
CA GLY A 149 8.18 6.68 1.45
C GLY A 149 7.43 5.36 1.64
N VAL A 150 8.05 4.41 2.31
CA VAL A 150 7.46 3.10 2.59
C VAL A 150 7.33 2.88 4.09
N ILE A 151 6.13 2.55 4.56
CA ILE A 151 5.86 2.15 5.94
C ILE A 151 5.62 0.65 5.98
N ALA A 152 6.50 -0.09 6.64
CA ALA A 152 6.36 -1.51 6.90
C ALA A 152 5.80 -1.77 8.31
N GLY A 153 5.05 -2.85 8.49
CA GLY A 153 4.63 -3.35 9.78
C GLY A 153 5.50 -4.54 10.24
N ASN A 154 5.66 -4.71 11.56
CA ASN A 154 6.37 -5.86 12.12
C ASN A 154 5.58 -6.59 13.22
N ARG A 155 4.26 -6.52 13.20
CA ARG A 155 3.38 -7.27 14.11
C ARG A 155 2.41 -8.13 13.32
N ALA A 156 2.35 -9.40 13.66
CA ALA A 156 1.36 -10.32 13.12
C ALA A 156 0.36 -10.70 14.22
N VAL A 157 -0.94 -10.58 13.95
CA VAL A 157 -2.00 -11.16 14.81
C VAL A 157 -2.40 -12.56 14.35
N ASN A 158 -2.12 -12.88 13.09
CA ASN A 158 -2.34 -14.18 12.51
C ASN A 158 -1.16 -15.09 12.86
N PRO A 159 -1.38 -16.24 13.54
CA PRO A 159 -0.31 -17.17 13.88
C PRO A 159 0.34 -17.84 12.65
N LEU A 160 -0.32 -17.82 11.50
CA LEU A 160 0.21 -18.36 10.25
C LEU A 160 1.26 -17.44 9.61
N GLY A 161 1.13 -16.11 9.75
CA GLY A 161 2.09 -15.16 9.20
C GLY A 161 3.55 -15.49 9.59
N PRO A 162 3.87 -15.57 10.90
CA PRO A 162 5.22 -15.93 11.35
C PRO A 162 5.70 -17.34 10.95
N MET A 163 4.80 -18.22 10.54
CA MET A 163 5.12 -19.58 10.08
C MET A 163 5.36 -19.66 8.57
N LEU A 164 4.80 -18.74 7.81
CA LEU A 164 4.81 -18.76 6.34
C LEU A 164 5.67 -17.65 5.75
N ILE A 165 6.11 -16.68 6.55
CA ILE A 165 6.90 -15.53 6.13
C ILE A 165 8.18 -15.49 6.96
N ASP A 166 9.32 -15.56 6.31
CA ASP A 166 10.61 -15.46 6.97
C ASP A 166 10.92 -14.02 7.44
N GLY A 167 11.52 -13.89 8.61
CA GLY A 167 11.92 -12.61 9.19
C GLY A 167 10.77 -11.76 9.77
N GLU A 168 11.06 -10.48 9.98
CA GLU A 168 10.06 -9.53 10.48
C GLU A 168 8.97 -9.30 9.44
N ASN A 169 7.69 -9.40 9.86
CA ASN A 169 6.54 -9.26 8.99
C ASN A 169 5.32 -8.70 9.73
N ASP A 170 4.34 -8.22 8.99
CA ASP A 170 3.09 -7.68 9.49
C ASP A 170 1.92 -8.69 9.52
N GLY A 171 2.23 -9.94 9.19
CA GLY A 171 1.28 -11.05 9.06
C GLY A 171 0.85 -11.34 7.61
N SER A 172 1.29 -10.54 6.64
CA SER A 172 0.98 -10.71 5.21
C SER A 172 2.16 -10.42 4.29
N VAL A 173 3.03 -9.48 4.66
CA VAL A 173 4.19 -9.04 3.88
C VAL A 173 5.40 -8.93 4.81
N SER A 174 6.55 -9.46 4.39
CA SER A 174 7.80 -9.28 5.13
C SER A 174 8.31 -7.84 5.01
N VAL A 175 8.99 -7.35 6.06
CA VAL A 175 9.61 -6.01 6.06
C VAL A 175 10.56 -5.87 4.86
N GLU A 176 11.28 -6.93 4.52
CA GLU A 176 12.20 -6.93 3.38
C GLU A 176 11.46 -6.80 2.05
N SER A 177 10.35 -7.51 1.87
CA SER A 177 9.54 -7.43 0.64
C SER A 177 8.92 -6.06 0.43
N THR A 178 8.75 -5.24 1.47
CA THR A 178 8.24 -3.87 1.31
C THR A 178 9.23 -2.91 0.66
N ARG A 179 10.51 -3.23 0.67
CA ARG A 179 11.56 -2.37 0.08
C ARG A 179 11.47 -2.34 -1.43
N VAL A 180 11.97 -1.27 -2.03
CA VAL A 180 12.10 -1.16 -3.49
C VAL A 180 13.22 -0.18 -3.83
N GLU A 181 13.93 -0.44 -4.90
CA GLU A 181 14.98 0.45 -5.40
C GLU A 181 14.39 1.80 -5.82
N GLY A 182 15.04 2.90 -5.40
CA GLY A 182 14.59 4.26 -5.66
C GLY A 182 13.71 4.88 -4.57
N MET A 183 13.26 4.11 -3.55
CA MET A 183 12.55 4.72 -2.42
C MET A 183 13.45 5.71 -1.65
N VAL A 184 12.84 6.83 -1.21
CA VAL A 184 13.54 7.90 -0.48
C VAL A 184 13.72 7.55 1.00
N ASP A 185 12.69 6.96 1.61
CA ASP A 185 12.71 6.63 3.04
C ASP A 185 11.87 5.37 3.33
N HIS A 186 12.27 4.65 4.39
CA HIS A 186 11.61 3.43 4.83
C HIS A 186 11.57 3.38 6.36
N ILE A 187 10.37 3.21 6.93
CA ILE A 187 10.19 3.07 8.38
C ILE A 187 9.44 1.79 8.73
N VAL A 188 9.87 1.14 9.81
CA VAL A 188 9.20 -0.04 10.38
C VAL A 188 8.46 0.36 11.64
N LEU A 189 7.14 0.09 11.69
CA LEU A 189 6.30 0.42 12.83
C LEU A 189 5.69 -0.85 13.45
N PRO A 190 5.38 -0.84 14.76
CA PRO A 190 4.80 -1.98 15.45
C PRO A 190 3.30 -2.14 15.15
N VAL A 191 2.96 -2.34 13.88
CA VAL A 191 1.60 -2.43 13.36
C VAL A 191 1.39 -3.70 12.56
N THR A 192 0.13 -4.11 12.40
CA THR A 192 -0.26 -5.27 11.60
C THR A 192 -0.76 -4.84 10.24
N HIS A 193 -0.64 -5.70 9.23
CA HIS A 193 -1.08 -5.45 7.86
C HIS A 193 -2.53 -4.92 7.76
N THR A 194 -3.41 -5.55 8.53
CA THR A 194 -4.86 -5.29 8.45
C THR A 194 -5.27 -3.96 9.06
N MET A 195 -4.56 -3.48 10.09
CA MET A 195 -4.98 -2.34 10.92
C MET A 195 -4.10 -1.09 10.75
N MET A 196 -3.08 -1.16 9.90
CA MET A 196 -2.11 -0.06 9.81
C MET A 196 -2.74 1.25 9.33
N MET A 197 -3.74 1.24 8.44
CA MET A 197 -4.41 2.44 7.93
C MET A 197 -5.17 3.22 9.02
N MET A 198 -5.50 2.57 10.13
CA MET A 198 -6.19 3.19 11.29
C MET A 198 -5.24 3.50 12.45
N ASN A 199 -3.95 3.22 12.31
CA ASN A 199 -3.00 3.41 13.39
C ASN A 199 -2.51 4.87 13.44
N PRO A 200 -2.59 5.56 14.60
CA PRO A 200 -2.17 6.96 14.72
C PRO A 200 -0.70 7.22 14.36
N LEU A 201 0.21 6.28 14.64
CA LEU A 201 1.60 6.42 14.23
C LEU A 201 1.74 6.42 12.71
N VAL A 202 1.04 5.51 12.03
CA VAL A 202 1.03 5.44 10.57
C VAL A 202 0.45 6.71 9.96
N MET A 203 -0.73 7.15 10.42
CA MET A 203 -1.37 8.37 9.90
C MET A 203 -0.49 9.61 10.08
N ALA A 204 0.17 9.74 11.24
CA ALA A 204 1.08 10.84 11.51
C ALA A 204 2.32 10.80 10.61
N GLN A 205 2.85 9.61 10.29
CA GLN A 205 3.98 9.44 9.38
C GLN A 205 3.57 9.70 7.92
N VAL A 206 2.36 9.33 7.53
CA VAL A 206 1.82 9.70 6.20
C VAL A 206 1.82 11.23 6.05
N LEU A 207 1.26 11.96 7.02
CA LEU A 207 1.27 13.42 7.01
C LEU A 207 2.69 14.00 6.99
N GLU A 208 3.60 13.40 7.77
CA GLU A 208 5.00 13.83 7.81
C GLU A 208 5.65 13.72 6.44
N PHE A 209 5.55 12.55 5.82
CA PHE A 209 6.16 12.32 4.52
C PHE A 209 5.54 13.18 3.42
N LEU A 210 4.21 13.29 3.38
CA LEU A 210 3.53 14.13 2.37
C LEU A 210 3.95 15.60 2.47
N ARG A 211 4.22 16.12 3.67
CA ARG A 211 4.65 17.51 3.91
C ARG A 211 6.15 17.72 3.68
N ASN A 212 6.99 16.79 4.16
CA ASN A 212 8.44 17.02 4.30
C ASN A 212 9.31 16.11 3.42
N GLY A 213 8.76 15.04 2.83
CA GLY A 213 9.49 14.09 2.00
C GLY A 213 10.37 13.11 2.78
N ALA A 214 10.19 13.02 4.10
CA ALA A 214 10.88 12.07 4.98
C ALA A 214 9.99 11.70 6.17
N PHE A 215 10.23 10.54 6.78
CA PHE A 215 9.57 10.13 8.02
C PHE A 215 10.27 10.70 9.25
N ASP A 216 9.52 10.87 10.35
CA ASP A 216 10.09 11.14 11.67
C ASP A 216 10.40 9.81 12.37
N HIS A 217 11.64 9.33 12.24
CA HIS A 217 12.09 8.07 12.85
C HIS A 217 12.12 8.09 14.39
N GLY A 218 11.98 9.26 15.00
CA GLY A 218 11.91 9.44 16.44
C GLY A 218 10.49 9.66 16.99
N ILE A 219 9.46 9.58 16.15
CA ILE A 219 8.09 9.90 16.57
C ILE A 219 7.61 9.02 17.72
N THR A 220 7.04 9.62 18.73
CA THR A 220 6.34 8.92 19.81
C THR A 220 4.83 8.94 19.56
N LEU A 221 4.09 8.01 20.17
CA LEU A 221 2.62 8.00 20.07
C LEU A 221 2.01 9.34 20.53
N GLY A 222 2.52 9.94 21.60
CA GLY A 222 2.05 11.24 22.07
C GLY A 222 2.32 12.37 21.08
N ALA A 223 3.44 12.34 20.36
CA ALA A 223 3.73 13.31 19.29
C ALA A 223 2.82 13.09 18.08
N ALA A 224 2.59 11.82 17.70
CA ALA A 224 1.68 11.47 16.62
C ALA A 224 0.25 11.97 16.89
N LEU A 225 -0.29 11.71 18.08
CA LEU A 225 -1.63 12.18 18.46
C LEU A 225 -1.74 13.71 18.44
N ARG A 226 -0.69 14.43 18.90
CA ARG A 226 -0.68 15.90 18.80
C ARG A 226 -0.64 16.40 17.36
N LYS A 227 0.14 15.73 16.51
CA LYS A 227 0.21 16.07 15.06
C LYS A 227 -1.15 15.88 14.38
N LEU A 228 -1.85 14.79 14.67
CA LEU A 228 -3.17 14.50 14.10
C LEU A 228 -4.26 15.48 14.59
N ALA A 229 -4.12 16.03 15.80
CA ALA A 229 -5.08 16.96 16.36
C ALA A 229 -4.89 18.43 15.91
N ASN A 230 -3.76 18.76 15.27
CA ASN A 230 -3.42 20.14 14.87
C ASN A 230 -3.08 20.19 13.38
N PRO A 231 -4.04 20.59 12.52
CA PRO A 231 -3.87 20.67 11.07
C PRO A 231 -2.88 21.76 10.62
#